data_c65c7f6c41cd8a6ea648ff9087b0f0fb
#
_entry.id   c65c7f6c41cd8a6ea648ff9087b0f0fb
#
_cell.length_a   1.000
_cell.length_b   1.000
_cell.length_c   1.000
_cell.angle_alpha   90.00
_cell.angle_beta   90.00
_cell.angle_gamma   90.00
#
_symmetry.space_group_name_H-M   'P 1'
#
loop_
_entity.id
_entity.type
_entity.pdbx_description
1 polymer ?
#
loop_
_entity_poly.entity_id
_entity_poly.type
_entity_poly.pdbx_seq_one_letter_code
_entity_poly.pdbx_strand_id
1 'polypeptide(L)'
;MTAPTAAPRPTPTWLRVGATVAAGRLRPPVGGRRRRTVCGAARLLTGLGVRVEVRAPASAWPRTGTGVLLVCDTVTALDPLALLTAVPGAAVAGGPDRLAGVPVSALPAEPARVAAALRAGTPVIARPEADRPDAAGLGQFSPALLAAAVDAGAAVCPVAVRWRGPASPASAGHSTVAAMRWLAASPGTVVEVHLLPALSSAGATPQELATTAEYAVAAVLGDAPGTRPEPDGLAAGRRTSPLSTLASSG
;
A
#
# COMPACT_ATOMS: atom_id res chain seq x y z
N MET A 1 3.69 -54.48 16.91
CA MET A 1 4.01 -53.25 17.67
C MET A 1 4.64 -52.26 16.69
N THR A 2 3.84 -51.36 16.12
CA THR A 2 4.30 -50.32 15.21
C THR A 2 4.69 -49.10 16.05
N ALA A 3 5.96 -48.68 15.96
CA ALA A 3 6.45 -47.50 16.66
C ALA A 3 5.71 -46.23 16.12
N PRO A 4 5.27 -45.33 17.00
CA PRO A 4 4.64 -44.09 16.55
C PRO A 4 5.69 -43.24 15.82
N THR A 5 5.40 -42.94 14.53
CA THR A 5 6.21 -42.02 13.74
C THR A 5 6.09 -40.61 14.40
N ALA A 6 7.19 -40.18 14.98
CA ALA A 6 7.25 -38.88 15.64
C ALA A 6 6.91 -37.77 14.61
N ALA A 7 5.86 -37.00 14.89
CA ALA A 7 5.51 -35.85 14.07
C ALA A 7 6.70 -34.88 13.97
N PRO A 8 7.02 -34.37 12.79
CA PRO A 8 8.14 -33.44 12.62
C PRO A 8 7.92 -32.21 13.52
N ARG A 9 8.90 -31.91 14.38
CA ARG A 9 8.87 -30.72 15.24
C ARG A 9 8.77 -29.46 14.36
N PRO A 10 7.85 -28.53 14.65
CA PRO A 10 7.75 -27.30 13.88
C PRO A 10 9.08 -26.55 13.94
N THR A 11 9.68 -26.27 12.78
CA THR A 11 10.90 -25.46 12.69
C THR A 11 10.63 -24.09 13.30
N PRO A 12 11.48 -23.61 14.23
CA PRO A 12 11.24 -22.30 14.86
C PRO A 12 11.19 -21.19 13.81
N THR A 13 10.22 -20.31 13.95
CA THR A 13 9.89 -19.24 12.98
C THR A 13 11.11 -18.40 12.57
N TRP A 14 12.03 -18.13 13.50
CA TRP A 14 13.24 -17.36 13.22
C TRP A 14 14.22 -18.08 12.29
N LEU A 15 14.28 -19.43 12.32
CA LEU A 15 15.10 -20.21 11.38
C LEU A 15 14.55 -20.10 9.95
N ARG A 16 13.23 -20.11 9.78
CA ARG A 16 12.60 -19.94 8.45
C ARG A 16 12.88 -18.53 7.90
N VAL A 17 12.73 -17.50 8.73
CA VAL A 17 13.06 -16.12 8.34
C VAL A 17 14.55 -16.00 7.99
N GLY A 18 15.43 -16.50 8.84
CA GLY A 18 16.87 -16.48 8.61
C GLY A 18 17.28 -17.23 7.35
N ALA A 19 16.77 -18.44 7.14
CA ALA A 19 17.02 -19.25 5.95
C ALA A 19 16.53 -18.56 4.67
N THR A 20 15.34 -17.94 4.71
CA THR A 20 14.77 -17.22 3.55
C THR A 20 15.62 -16.03 3.16
N VAL A 21 16.05 -15.21 4.14
CA VAL A 21 16.92 -14.06 3.91
C VAL A 21 18.31 -14.51 3.43
N ALA A 22 18.89 -15.56 4.04
CA ALA A 22 20.19 -16.11 3.64
C ALA A 22 20.15 -16.69 2.22
N ALA A 23 19.12 -17.46 1.88
CA ALA A 23 18.95 -18.03 0.54
C ALA A 23 18.82 -16.93 -0.53
N GLY A 24 18.17 -15.80 -0.19
CA GLY A 24 18.09 -14.62 -1.05
C GLY A 24 19.45 -13.95 -1.30
N ARG A 25 20.36 -14.00 -0.32
CA ARG A 25 21.71 -13.42 -0.40
C ARG A 25 22.73 -14.31 -1.11
N LEU A 26 22.60 -15.63 -0.97
CA LEU A 26 23.58 -16.59 -1.51
C LEU A 26 23.45 -16.84 -3.02
N ARG A 27 22.33 -16.50 -3.63
CA ARG A 27 22.16 -16.68 -5.07
C ARG A 27 22.68 -15.45 -5.82
N PRO A 28 23.64 -15.62 -6.76
CA PRO A 28 24.19 -14.51 -7.51
C PRO A 28 23.07 -13.76 -8.24
N PRO A 29 23.09 -12.44 -8.22
CA PRO A 29 22.09 -11.64 -8.90
C PRO A 29 22.31 -11.66 -10.41
N VAL A 30 21.68 -12.60 -11.12
CA VAL A 30 21.71 -12.69 -12.56
C VAL A 30 20.64 -11.77 -13.17
N GLY A 31 21.02 -10.87 -14.06
CA GLY A 31 20.13 -9.99 -14.80
C GLY A 31 20.09 -8.53 -14.29
N GLY A 32 19.36 -7.68 -15.03
CA GLY A 32 19.20 -6.26 -14.73
C GLY A 32 18.50 -5.98 -13.38
N ARG A 33 18.58 -4.74 -12.89
CA ARG A 33 18.03 -4.31 -11.59
C ARG A 33 16.56 -4.70 -11.43
N ARG A 34 15.73 -4.46 -12.44
CA ARG A 34 14.31 -4.83 -12.46
C ARG A 34 14.08 -6.32 -12.16
N ARG A 35 14.79 -7.21 -12.86
CA ARG A 35 14.67 -8.67 -12.66
C ARG A 35 15.10 -9.07 -11.25
N ARG A 36 16.17 -8.48 -10.73
CA ARG A 36 16.66 -8.74 -9.36
C ARG A 36 15.64 -8.35 -8.32
N THR A 37 14.99 -7.18 -8.46
CA THR A 37 13.93 -6.73 -7.56
C THR A 37 12.74 -7.69 -7.56
N VAL A 38 12.18 -7.99 -8.74
CA VAL A 38 11.00 -8.86 -8.86
C VAL A 38 11.29 -10.28 -8.36
N CYS A 39 12.38 -10.89 -8.82
CA CYS A 39 12.75 -12.24 -8.37
C CYS A 39 13.10 -12.28 -6.88
N GLY A 40 13.74 -11.23 -6.35
CA GLY A 40 14.03 -11.09 -4.93
C GLY A 40 12.77 -10.99 -4.09
N ALA A 41 11.85 -10.12 -4.48
CA ALA A 41 10.56 -9.94 -3.81
C ALA A 41 9.74 -11.23 -3.84
N ALA A 42 9.58 -11.85 -5.01
CA ALA A 42 8.83 -13.10 -5.16
C ALA A 42 9.42 -14.23 -4.31
N ARG A 43 10.76 -14.41 -4.34
CA ARG A 43 11.43 -15.43 -3.53
C ARG A 43 11.26 -15.20 -2.03
N LEU A 44 11.39 -13.95 -1.58
CA LEU A 44 11.20 -13.61 -0.17
C LEU A 44 9.78 -13.91 0.28
N LEU A 45 8.77 -13.43 -0.44
CA LEU A 45 7.36 -13.66 -0.11
C LEU A 45 7.02 -15.16 -0.12
N THR A 46 7.42 -15.88 -1.16
CA THR A 46 7.24 -17.36 -1.24
C THR A 46 7.94 -18.09 -0.11
N GLY A 47 9.18 -17.69 0.24
CA GLY A 47 9.92 -18.28 1.35
C GLY A 47 9.28 -18.03 2.72
N LEU A 48 8.54 -16.93 2.86
CA LEU A 48 7.71 -16.63 4.04
C LEU A 48 6.35 -17.35 4.00
N GLY A 49 6.05 -18.11 2.94
CA GLY A 49 4.77 -18.82 2.78
C GLY A 49 3.64 -17.95 2.26
N VAL A 50 3.98 -16.79 1.66
CA VAL A 50 3.01 -15.85 1.09
C VAL A 50 2.83 -16.11 -0.39
N ARG A 51 1.57 -16.18 -0.83
CA ARG A 51 1.17 -16.17 -2.24
C ARG A 51 0.68 -14.79 -2.63
N VAL A 52 1.20 -14.26 -3.74
CA VAL A 52 0.75 -12.98 -4.31
C VAL A 52 -0.26 -13.27 -5.40
N GLU A 53 -1.44 -12.68 -5.30
CA GLU A 53 -2.48 -12.71 -6.32
C GLU A 53 -2.73 -11.29 -6.84
N VAL A 54 -2.60 -11.11 -8.15
CA VAL A 54 -2.83 -9.81 -8.79
C VAL A 54 -4.18 -9.84 -9.48
N ARG A 55 -5.03 -8.88 -9.13
CA ARG A 55 -6.32 -8.65 -9.76
C ARG A 55 -6.23 -7.33 -10.52
N ALA A 56 -6.26 -7.43 -11.84
CA ALA A 56 -6.23 -6.26 -12.72
C ALA A 56 -7.62 -6.04 -13.33
N PRO A 57 -7.99 -4.79 -13.64
CA PRO A 57 -9.21 -4.51 -14.36
C PRO A 57 -9.13 -5.09 -15.77
N ALA A 58 -10.30 -5.38 -16.38
CA ALA A 58 -10.38 -5.85 -17.76
C ALA A 58 -9.88 -4.79 -18.79
N SER A 59 -9.91 -3.52 -18.41
CA SER A 59 -9.36 -2.43 -19.21
C SER A 59 -7.84 -2.44 -19.16
N ALA A 60 -7.20 -2.34 -20.31
CA ALA A 60 -5.74 -2.24 -20.39
C ALA A 60 -5.25 -1.00 -19.62
N TRP A 61 -4.14 -1.16 -18.90
CA TRP A 61 -3.44 -0.02 -18.32
C TRP A 61 -3.08 1.01 -19.39
N PRO A 62 -3.18 2.32 -19.08
CA PRO A 62 -2.89 3.36 -20.04
C PRO A 62 -1.45 3.20 -20.54
N ARG A 63 -1.31 2.98 -21.83
CA ARG A 63 -0.03 2.94 -22.54
C ARG A 63 0.30 4.33 -23.05
N THR A 64 0.29 5.30 -22.17
CA THR A 64 0.81 6.63 -22.44
C THR A 64 2.33 6.56 -22.39
N GLY A 65 3.05 7.40 -23.11
CA GLY A 65 4.52 7.46 -23.02
C GLY A 65 5.04 7.87 -21.62
N THR A 66 4.15 8.24 -20.72
CA THR A 66 4.42 8.56 -19.31
C THR A 66 4.29 7.30 -18.42
N GLY A 67 4.93 7.33 -17.26
CA GLY A 67 4.71 6.35 -16.20
C GLY A 67 3.32 6.47 -15.60
N VAL A 68 3.01 5.59 -14.64
CA VAL A 68 1.75 5.60 -13.88
C VAL A 68 2.06 5.80 -12.41
N LEU A 69 1.33 6.67 -11.74
CA LEU A 69 1.39 6.82 -10.29
C LEU A 69 0.45 5.80 -9.64
N LEU A 70 1.02 4.82 -8.95
CA LEU A 70 0.27 3.87 -8.13
C LEU A 70 0.12 4.45 -6.73
N VAL A 71 -1.12 4.67 -6.32
CA VAL A 71 -1.44 5.16 -4.98
C VAL A 71 -2.09 4.04 -4.19
N CYS A 72 -1.49 3.68 -3.07
CA CYS A 72 -1.92 2.54 -2.27
C CYS A 72 -1.92 2.85 -0.79
N ASP A 73 -2.90 2.28 -0.09
CA ASP A 73 -2.81 2.05 1.34
C ASP A 73 -1.79 0.94 1.61
N THR A 74 -0.98 1.10 2.64
CA THR A 74 -0.01 0.08 3.05
C THR A 74 -0.24 -0.31 4.50
N VAL A 75 -0.61 -1.58 4.68
CA VAL A 75 -0.88 -2.16 5.99
C VAL A 75 0.41 -2.69 6.64
N THR A 76 1.35 -3.15 5.83
CA THR A 76 2.60 -3.74 6.31
C THR A 76 3.84 -3.14 5.65
N ALA A 77 4.98 -3.21 6.33
CA ALA A 77 6.27 -2.82 5.76
C ALA A 77 6.71 -3.66 4.54
N LEU A 78 6.01 -4.75 4.21
CA LEU A 78 6.32 -5.64 3.09
C LEU A 78 5.39 -5.45 1.88
N ASP A 79 4.35 -4.62 2.00
CA ASP A 79 3.42 -4.33 0.90
C ASP A 79 4.13 -3.83 -0.37
N PRO A 80 5.17 -2.97 -0.28
CA PRO A 80 5.89 -2.57 -1.47
C PRO A 80 6.52 -3.75 -2.24
N LEU A 81 6.88 -4.85 -1.56
CA LEU A 81 7.41 -6.04 -2.24
C LEU A 81 6.32 -6.77 -3.04
N ALA A 82 5.10 -6.86 -2.50
CA ALA A 82 3.96 -7.41 -3.23
C ALA A 82 3.63 -6.55 -4.45
N LEU A 83 3.61 -5.23 -4.29
CA LEU A 83 3.39 -4.27 -5.37
C LEU A 83 4.45 -4.35 -6.46
N LEU A 84 5.74 -4.52 -6.11
CA LEU A 84 6.83 -4.68 -7.06
C LEU A 84 6.78 -6.01 -7.83
N THR A 85 6.11 -7.04 -7.31
CA THR A 85 5.81 -8.25 -8.08
C THR A 85 4.65 -8.03 -9.05
N ALA A 86 3.65 -7.24 -8.66
CA ALA A 86 2.50 -6.92 -9.49
C ALA A 86 2.84 -5.92 -10.62
N VAL A 87 3.70 -4.93 -10.32
CA VAL A 87 4.12 -3.89 -11.26
C VAL A 87 5.64 -3.86 -11.39
N PRO A 88 6.20 -4.75 -12.22
CA PRO A 88 7.65 -4.88 -12.39
C PRO A 88 8.30 -3.61 -12.96
N GLY A 89 9.29 -3.10 -12.26
CA GLY A 89 10.04 -1.91 -12.66
C GLY A 89 9.56 -0.60 -12.06
N ALA A 90 8.54 -0.65 -11.20
CA ALA A 90 8.13 0.52 -10.45
C ALA A 90 9.24 0.98 -9.46
N ALA A 91 9.31 2.30 -9.25
CA ALA A 91 10.06 2.91 -8.17
C ALA A 91 9.15 3.10 -6.94
N VAL A 92 9.71 3.14 -5.75
CA VAL A 92 8.97 3.36 -4.49
C VAL A 92 9.31 4.74 -3.95
N ALA A 93 8.35 5.62 -3.86
CA ALA A 93 8.53 6.95 -3.30
C ALA A 93 8.59 6.89 -1.78
N GLY A 94 9.59 7.56 -1.18
CA GLY A 94 9.80 7.60 0.27
C GLY A 94 10.28 6.28 0.89
N GLY A 95 10.59 5.28 0.08
CA GLY A 95 11.07 3.98 0.56
C GLY A 95 12.59 3.89 0.69
N PRO A 96 13.09 2.87 1.39
CA PRO A 96 14.51 2.57 1.45
C PRO A 96 15.00 1.89 0.16
N ASP A 97 16.30 1.99 -0.13
CA ASP A 97 16.94 1.31 -1.27
C ASP A 97 16.91 -0.22 -1.19
N ARG A 98 16.64 -0.75 -0.01
CA ARG A 98 16.50 -2.18 0.25
C ARG A 98 15.38 -2.47 1.24
N LEU A 99 14.52 -3.41 0.88
CA LEU A 99 13.47 -3.96 1.76
C LEU A 99 13.76 -5.43 2.04
N ALA A 100 13.95 -5.78 3.30
CA ALA A 100 14.30 -7.16 3.72
C ALA A 100 15.44 -7.78 2.88
N GLY A 101 16.44 -6.97 2.49
CA GLY A 101 17.57 -7.40 1.67
C GLY A 101 17.32 -7.37 0.15
N VAL A 102 16.07 -7.20 -0.30
CA VAL A 102 15.72 -7.05 -1.72
C VAL A 102 16.07 -5.63 -2.18
N PRO A 103 16.83 -5.45 -3.29
CA PRO A 103 17.11 -4.12 -3.82
C PRO A 103 15.83 -3.52 -4.41
N VAL A 104 15.53 -2.29 -4.05
CA VAL A 104 14.36 -1.53 -4.50
C VAL A 104 14.84 -0.27 -5.22
N SER A 105 14.11 0.15 -6.25
CA SER A 105 14.33 1.46 -6.85
C SER A 105 13.65 2.50 -5.98
N ALA A 106 14.37 3.02 -4.98
CA ALA A 106 13.87 4.10 -4.13
C ALA A 106 13.91 5.43 -4.86
N LEU A 107 12.94 6.28 -4.54
CA LEU A 107 12.80 7.64 -5.04
C LEU A 107 12.43 8.54 -3.86
N PRO A 108 13.02 9.73 -3.71
CA PRO A 108 12.52 10.70 -2.73
C PRO A 108 11.03 10.99 -2.94
N ALA A 109 10.26 11.13 -1.84
CA ALA A 109 8.82 11.43 -1.90
C ALA A 109 8.52 12.90 -2.24
N GLU A 110 9.47 13.60 -2.84
CA GLU A 110 9.31 14.97 -3.31
C GLU A 110 8.49 14.99 -4.60
N PRO A 111 7.41 15.78 -4.72
CA PRO A 111 6.56 15.83 -5.90
C PRO A 111 7.33 16.05 -7.21
N ALA A 112 8.35 16.92 -7.21
CA ALA A 112 9.16 17.20 -8.40
C ALA A 112 9.95 15.98 -8.87
N ARG A 113 10.49 15.17 -7.94
CA ARG A 113 11.22 13.92 -8.26
C ARG A 113 10.29 12.84 -8.79
N VAL A 114 9.10 12.73 -8.19
CA VAL A 114 8.05 11.82 -8.65
C VAL A 114 7.60 12.20 -10.06
N ALA A 115 7.32 13.48 -10.32
CA ALA A 115 6.93 13.97 -11.64
C ALA A 115 8.00 13.70 -12.70
N ALA A 116 9.28 13.93 -12.37
CA ALA A 116 10.38 13.63 -13.29
C ALA A 116 10.46 12.14 -13.64
N ALA A 117 10.29 11.25 -12.66
CA ALA A 117 10.28 9.80 -12.90
C ALA A 117 9.07 9.37 -13.76
N LEU A 118 7.89 9.94 -13.50
CA LEU A 118 6.68 9.69 -14.29
C LEU A 118 6.86 10.15 -15.75
N ARG A 119 7.41 11.35 -15.99
CA ARG A 119 7.73 11.82 -17.36
C ARG A 119 8.74 10.91 -18.08
N ALA A 120 9.67 10.31 -17.33
CA ALA A 120 10.61 9.32 -17.87
C ALA A 120 10.00 7.93 -18.14
N GLY A 121 8.68 7.77 -17.98
CA GLY A 121 7.99 6.51 -18.21
C GLY A 121 8.13 5.49 -17.08
N THR A 122 8.64 5.89 -15.91
CA THR A 122 8.81 5.01 -14.75
C THR A 122 7.52 4.97 -13.93
N PRO A 123 6.90 3.80 -13.72
CA PRO A 123 5.82 3.67 -12.76
C PRO A 123 6.32 3.97 -11.34
N VAL A 124 5.54 4.68 -10.55
CA VAL A 124 5.91 5.05 -9.18
C VAL A 124 4.85 4.56 -8.20
N ILE A 125 5.26 3.82 -7.20
CA ILE A 125 4.44 3.42 -6.06
C ILE A 125 4.58 4.50 -5.00
N ALA A 126 3.48 5.10 -4.62
CA ALA A 126 3.43 6.12 -3.59
C ALA A 126 2.40 5.78 -2.52
N ARG A 127 2.73 6.11 -1.29
CA ARG A 127 1.84 6.11 -0.15
C ARG A 127 1.35 7.54 0.03
N PRO A 128 0.15 7.88 -0.39
CA PRO A 128 -0.36 9.25 -0.29
C PRO A 128 -0.88 9.58 1.11
N GLU A 129 -0.96 8.61 2.01
CA GLU A 129 -1.45 8.82 3.36
C GLU A 129 -0.49 9.70 4.17
N ALA A 130 -1.07 10.64 4.93
CA ALA A 130 -0.35 11.30 5.99
C ALA A 130 0.06 10.27 7.07
N ASP A 131 1.27 10.41 7.64
CA ASP A 131 1.74 9.53 8.71
C ASP A 131 0.70 9.41 9.81
N ARG A 132 0.12 8.21 9.92
CA ARG A 132 -0.85 7.86 10.95
C ARG A 132 -0.25 6.77 11.82
N PRO A 133 0.18 7.07 13.04
CA PRO A 133 0.80 6.07 13.91
C PRO A 133 -0.18 4.99 14.41
N ASP A 134 -1.50 5.24 14.39
CA ASP A 134 -2.49 4.40 15.10
C ASP A 134 -3.70 3.98 14.25
N ALA A 135 -3.61 3.95 12.92
CA ALA A 135 -4.81 3.80 12.10
C ALA A 135 -5.25 2.35 11.90
N ALA A 136 -6.34 1.99 12.53
CA ALA A 136 -7.26 0.99 11.99
C ALA A 136 -8.07 1.63 10.85
N GLY A 137 -7.93 1.12 9.62
CA GLY A 137 -8.66 1.58 8.45
C GLY A 137 -7.84 2.44 7.47
N LEU A 138 -8.47 2.77 6.33
CA LEU A 138 -7.86 3.57 5.28
C LEU A 138 -7.65 5.02 5.74
N GLY A 139 -6.42 5.54 5.56
CA GLY A 139 -6.09 6.93 5.82
C GLY A 139 -6.56 7.86 4.71
N GLN A 140 -6.65 9.15 5.03
CA GLN A 140 -6.97 10.16 4.03
C GLN A 140 -5.79 10.37 3.07
N PHE A 141 -6.06 10.35 1.76
CA PHE A 141 -5.03 10.57 0.75
C PHE A 141 -4.67 12.05 0.63
N SER A 142 -3.39 12.34 0.83
CA SER A 142 -2.84 13.69 0.65
C SER A 142 -2.71 14.02 -0.83
N PRO A 143 -3.14 15.20 -1.29
CA PRO A 143 -3.02 15.60 -2.69
C PRO A 143 -1.58 15.91 -3.13
N ALA A 144 -0.63 16.01 -2.20
CA ALA A 144 0.73 16.46 -2.50
C ALA A 144 1.45 15.60 -3.56
N LEU A 145 1.38 14.26 -3.43
CA LEU A 145 2.00 13.36 -4.42
C LEU A 145 1.17 13.22 -5.69
N LEU A 146 -0.15 13.44 -5.63
CA LEU A 146 -1.01 13.42 -6.81
C LEU A 146 -0.78 14.66 -7.69
N ALA A 147 -0.34 15.78 -7.12
CA ALA A 147 0.11 16.93 -7.89
C ALA A 147 1.24 16.56 -8.87
N ALA A 148 2.11 15.61 -8.50
CA ALA A 148 3.17 15.12 -9.40
C ALA A 148 2.61 14.38 -10.63
N ALA A 149 1.50 13.67 -10.50
CA ALA A 149 0.83 13.02 -11.64
C ALA A 149 0.19 14.04 -12.56
N VAL A 150 -0.47 15.06 -12.01
CA VAL A 150 -1.06 16.18 -12.78
C VAL A 150 0.04 16.91 -13.56
N ASP A 151 1.13 17.27 -12.90
CA ASP A 151 2.29 17.94 -13.47
C ASP A 151 2.99 17.13 -14.58
N ALA A 152 3.02 15.81 -14.44
CA ALA A 152 3.58 14.90 -15.43
C ALA A 152 2.60 14.51 -16.55
N GLY A 153 1.32 14.82 -16.44
CA GLY A 153 0.28 14.30 -17.34
C GLY A 153 0.15 12.77 -17.23
N ALA A 154 0.50 12.19 -16.07
CA ALA A 154 0.53 10.76 -15.84
C ALA A 154 -0.79 10.28 -15.23
N ALA A 155 -1.25 9.09 -15.62
CA ALA A 155 -2.41 8.47 -15.01
C ALA A 155 -2.14 8.08 -13.55
N VAL A 156 -3.19 8.12 -12.71
CA VAL A 156 -3.17 7.65 -11.33
C VAL A 156 -3.91 6.31 -11.27
N CYS A 157 -3.25 5.27 -10.78
CA CYS A 157 -3.85 3.96 -10.57
C CYS A 157 -4.02 3.72 -9.06
N PRO A 158 -5.25 3.75 -8.53
CA PRO A 158 -5.50 3.36 -7.15
C PRO A 158 -5.23 1.85 -7.00
N VAL A 159 -4.63 1.46 -5.88
CA VAL A 159 -4.28 0.06 -5.59
C VAL A 159 -4.71 -0.29 -4.18
N ALA A 160 -5.52 -1.33 -4.05
CA ALA A 160 -5.86 -1.89 -2.75
C ALA A 160 -5.04 -3.16 -2.47
N VAL A 161 -4.45 -3.24 -1.29
CA VAL A 161 -3.68 -4.42 -0.85
C VAL A 161 -4.46 -5.10 0.28
N ARG A 162 -4.88 -6.34 0.05
CA ARG A 162 -5.60 -7.16 1.04
C ARG A 162 -4.77 -8.35 1.45
N TRP A 163 -4.58 -8.50 2.74
CA TRP A 163 -3.97 -9.68 3.31
C TRP A 163 -5.05 -10.65 3.77
N ARG A 164 -5.01 -11.89 3.30
CA ARG A 164 -5.89 -12.97 3.71
C ARG A 164 -5.06 -14.09 4.33
N GLY A 165 -5.40 -14.50 5.52
CA GLY A 165 -4.66 -15.53 6.23
C GLY A 165 -5.22 -15.78 7.63
N PRO A 166 -4.60 -16.69 8.37
CA PRO A 166 -5.06 -17.09 9.70
C PRO A 166 -4.88 -15.99 10.76
N ALA A 167 -4.09 -14.97 10.48
CA ALA A 167 -3.85 -13.85 11.39
C ALA A 167 -4.01 -12.51 10.69
N SER A 168 -4.45 -11.47 11.42
CA SER A 168 -4.59 -10.12 10.90
C SER A 168 -3.22 -9.44 10.69
N PRO A 169 -2.99 -8.76 9.56
CA PRO A 169 -1.78 -7.98 9.34
C PRO A 169 -1.61 -6.81 10.33
N ALA A 170 -2.68 -6.33 10.96
CA ALA A 170 -2.62 -5.28 11.97
C ALA A 170 -1.67 -5.62 13.14
N SER A 171 -1.49 -6.91 13.43
CA SER A 171 -0.53 -7.37 14.45
C SER A 171 0.93 -7.37 13.98
N ALA A 172 1.20 -7.15 12.69
CA ALA A 172 2.56 -7.14 12.15
C ALA A 172 3.32 -5.83 12.43
N GLY A 173 2.61 -4.74 12.72
CA GLY A 173 3.21 -3.42 12.95
C GLY A 173 3.96 -2.89 11.71
N HIS A 174 4.59 -1.72 11.85
CA HIS A 174 5.34 -1.06 10.78
C HIS A 174 6.79 -1.58 10.62
N SER A 175 7.24 -2.48 11.49
CA SER A 175 8.59 -3.04 11.42
C SER A 175 8.68 -4.16 10.39
N THR A 176 9.64 -4.06 9.47
CA THR A 176 9.94 -5.12 8.49
C THR A 176 10.22 -6.47 9.15
N VAL A 177 10.93 -6.46 10.29
CA VAL A 177 11.26 -7.70 11.04
C VAL A 177 9.99 -8.29 11.68
N ALA A 178 9.15 -7.45 12.28
CA ALA A 178 7.88 -7.90 12.86
C ALA A 178 6.95 -8.47 11.79
N ALA A 179 6.83 -7.81 10.64
CA ALA A 179 6.06 -8.30 9.50
C ALA A 179 6.58 -9.65 8.98
N MET A 180 7.90 -9.81 8.82
CA MET A 180 8.49 -11.10 8.41
C MET A 180 8.22 -12.21 9.43
N ARG A 181 8.33 -11.92 10.73
CA ARG A 181 8.04 -12.89 11.80
C ARG A 181 6.58 -13.28 11.80
N TRP A 182 5.69 -12.33 11.66
CA TRP A 182 4.25 -12.56 11.57
C TRP A 182 3.91 -13.47 10.38
N LEU A 183 4.40 -13.15 9.18
CA LEU A 183 4.16 -13.95 7.97
C LEU A 183 4.73 -15.36 8.10
N ALA A 184 5.94 -15.51 8.62
CA ALA A 184 6.55 -16.83 8.81
C ALA A 184 5.78 -17.70 9.83
N ALA A 185 5.08 -17.08 10.78
CA ALA A 185 4.20 -17.77 11.73
C ALA A 185 2.80 -18.05 11.16
N SER A 186 2.42 -17.44 10.03
CA SER A 186 1.10 -17.53 9.41
C SER A 186 1.19 -18.16 8.01
N PRO A 187 1.54 -19.43 7.86
CA PRO A 187 1.68 -20.09 6.56
C PRO A 187 0.33 -20.12 5.83
N GLY A 188 0.39 -20.02 4.50
CA GLY A 188 -0.81 -19.97 3.66
C GLY A 188 -1.44 -18.58 3.54
N THR A 189 -0.74 -17.56 4.02
CA THR A 189 -1.15 -16.17 3.81
C THR A 189 -1.15 -15.82 2.32
N VAL A 190 -2.19 -15.13 1.88
CA VAL A 190 -2.33 -14.61 0.52
C VAL A 190 -2.37 -13.10 0.58
N VAL A 191 -1.60 -12.43 -0.26
CA VAL A 191 -1.71 -11.01 -0.50
C VAL A 191 -2.37 -10.77 -1.85
N GLU A 192 -3.54 -10.17 -1.84
CA GLU A 192 -4.26 -9.76 -3.06
C GLU A 192 -3.90 -8.32 -3.37
N VAL A 193 -3.35 -8.08 -4.54
CA VAL A 193 -3.06 -6.74 -5.07
C VAL A 193 -4.11 -6.41 -6.11
N HIS A 194 -5.03 -5.53 -5.77
CA HIS A 194 -6.08 -5.06 -6.66
C HIS A 194 -5.64 -3.80 -7.37
N LEU A 195 -5.29 -3.91 -8.65
CA LEU A 195 -5.03 -2.76 -9.51
C LEU A 195 -6.37 -2.24 -10.02
N LEU A 196 -6.75 -1.05 -9.62
CA LEU A 196 -8.04 -0.47 -9.98
C LEU A 196 -7.97 0.31 -11.30
N PRO A 197 -9.11 0.67 -11.91
CA PRO A 197 -9.11 1.48 -13.13
C PRO A 197 -8.32 2.75 -12.94
N ALA A 198 -7.48 3.07 -13.94
CA ALA A 198 -6.65 4.25 -13.90
C ALA A 198 -7.51 5.52 -14.07
N LEU A 199 -7.21 6.52 -13.25
CA LEU A 199 -7.79 7.85 -13.28
C LEU A 199 -6.95 8.75 -14.19
N SER A 200 -7.60 9.51 -15.07
CA SER A 200 -6.92 10.52 -15.89
C SER A 200 -6.55 11.72 -15.03
N SER A 201 -5.32 12.20 -15.16
CA SER A 201 -4.90 13.48 -14.57
C SER A 201 -5.24 14.69 -15.45
N ALA A 202 -5.65 14.48 -16.69
CA ALA A 202 -5.96 15.56 -17.61
C ALA A 202 -7.23 16.30 -17.15
N GLY A 203 -7.09 17.59 -16.83
CA GLY A 203 -8.17 18.44 -16.37
C GLY A 203 -8.63 18.20 -14.92
N ALA A 204 -8.02 17.24 -14.21
CA ALA A 204 -8.33 16.96 -12.82
C ALA A 204 -7.42 17.76 -11.87
N THR A 205 -7.96 18.12 -10.72
CA THR A 205 -7.17 18.67 -9.62
C THR A 205 -6.55 17.57 -8.77
N PRO A 206 -5.41 17.81 -8.10
CA PRO A 206 -4.82 16.83 -7.18
C PRO A 206 -5.78 16.38 -6.07
N GLN A 207 -6.67 17.29 -5.62
CA GLN A 207 -7.65 17.01 -4.59
C GLN A 207 -8.75 16.06 -5.07
N GLU A 208 -9.26 16.25 -6.28
CA GLU A 208 -10.25 15.35 -6.88
C GLU A 208 -9.67 13.95 -7.10
N LEU A 209 -8.42 13.86 -7.58
CA LEU A 209 -7.72 12.60 -7.75
C LEU A 209 -7.52 11.88 -6.41
N ALA A 210 -7.14 12.61 -5.34
CA ALA A 210 -6.97 12.06 -4.01
C ALA A 210 -8.28 11.46 -3.49
N THR A 211 -9.36 12.24 -3.54
CA THR A 211 -10.68 11.82 -3.09
C THR A 211 -11.18 10.61 -3.90
N THR A 212 -11.07 10.66 -5.22
CA THR A 212 -11.55 9.57 -6.09
C THR A 212 -10.75 8.29 -5.86
N ALA A 213 -9.42 8.39 -5.73
CA ALA A 213 -8.55 7.26 -5.47
C ALA A 213 -8.83 6.64 -4.09
N GLU A 214 -9.03 7.46 -3.06
CA GLU A 214 -9.39 7.03 -1.72
C GLU A 214 -10.71 6.24 -1.71
N TYR A 215 -11.77 6.78 -2.35
CA TYR A 215 -13.04 6.09 -2.47
C TYR A 215 -12.93 4.75 -3.22
N ALA A 216 -12.13 4.72 -4.30
CA ALA A 216 -11.93 3.51 -5.08
C ALA A 216 -11.23 2.41 -4.26
N VAL A 217 -10.22 2.77 -3.45
CA VAL A 217 -9.52 1.83 -2.56
C VAL A 217 -10.44 1.39 -1.42
N ALA A 218 -11.14 2.33 -0.76
CA ALA A 218 -12.09 2.04 0.31
C ALA A 218 -13.18 1.05 -0.12
N ALA A 219 -13.73 1.22 -1.32
CA ALA A 219 -14.77 0.33 -1.86
C ALA A 219 -14.28 -1.13 -2.00
N VAL A 220 -13.00 -1.35 -2.29
CA VAL A 220 -12.41 -2.70 -2.39
C VAL A 220 -12.09 -3.26 -1.01
N LEU A 221 -11.57 -2.44 -0.10
CA LEU A 221 -11.22 -2.88 1.24
C LEU A 221 -12.47 -3.14 2.11
N GLY A 222 -13.61 -2.53 1.77
CA GLY A 222 -14.83 -2.54 2.56
C GLY A 222 -14.77 -1.57 3.75
N ASP A 223 -13.83 -0.62 3.69
CA ASP A 223 -13.63 0.42 4.69
C ASP A 223 -14.42 1.69 4.35
N ALA A 224 -14.76 2.49 5.37
CA ALA A 224 -15.24 3.83 5.14
C ALA A 224 -14.07 4.72 4.65
N PRO A 225 -14.29 5.64 3.69
CA PRO A 225 -13.27 6.63 3.33
C PRO A 225 -12.81 7.41 4.56
N GLY A 226 -11.54 7.79 4.62
CA GLY A 226 -10.97 8.50 5.77
C GLY A 226 -11.78 9.75 6.09
N THR A 227 -12.20 9.87 7.35
CA THR A 227 -12.97 11.04 7.79
C THR A 227 -12.06 12.25 7.78
N ARG A 228 -12.35 13.23 6.91
CA ARG A 228 -11.66 14.52 6.94
C ARG A 228 -11.91 15.17 8.30
N PRO A 229 -10.89 15.58 9.07
CA PRO A 229 -11.12 16.38 10.26
C PRO A 229 -11.88 17.63 9.80
N GLU A 230 -13.06 17.85 10.37
CA GLU A 230 -13.82 19.07 10.14
C GLU A 230 -12.93 20.25 10.54
N PRO A 231 -12.74 21.28 9.70
CA PRO A 231 -11.94 22.42 10.10
C PRO A 231 -12.58 23.03 11.36
N ASP A 232 -11.86 23.00 12.48
CA ASP A 232 -12.24 23.64 13.72
C ASP A 232 -12.59 25.12 13.43
N GLY A 233 -13.87 25.46 13.45
CA GLY A 233 -14.26 26.83 13.33
C GLY A 233 -15.59 27.15 12.65
N LEU A 234 -16.64 26.43 12.95
CA LEU A 234 -17.98 27.00 12.91
C LEU A 234 -18.79 26.38 14.07
N ALA A 235 -18.48 26.84 15.27
CA ALA A 235 -19.38 26.74 16.38
C ALA A 235 -20.67 27.45 15.97
N ALA A 236 -21.60 26.67 15.39
CA ALA A 236 -22.95 27.13 15.15
C ALA A 236 -23.56 27.52 16.49
N GLY A 237 -23.56 28.81 16.75
CA GLY A 237 -24.22 29.39 17.89
C GLY A 237 -25.64 28.84 17.98
N ARG A 238 -25.86 27.97 18.92
CA ARG A 238 -27.20 27.62 19.37
C ARG A 238 -27.85 28.89 19.86
N ARG A 239 -28.61 29.53 19.01
CA ARG A 239 -29.59 30.54 19.44
C ARG A 239 -30.66 29.75 20.20
N THR A 240 -30.53 29.71 21.51
CA THR A 240 -31.62 29.43 22.41
C THR A 240 -32.56 30.62 22.33
N SER A 241 -33.63 30.53 21.61
CA SER A 241 -34.75 31.46 21.73
C SER A 241 -35.46 31.19 23.03
N PRO A 242 -35.58 32.17 23.90
CA PRO A 242 -36.49 32.07 25.05
C PRO A 242 -37.93 32.24 24.53
N LEU A 243 -38.72 31.20 24.61
CA LEU A 243 -40.16 31.27 24.50
C LEU A 243 -40.68 32.03 25.72
N SER A 244 -41.08 33.27 25.48
CA SER A 244 -41.82 34.12 26.42
C SER A 244 -43.18 33.48 26.70
N THR A 245 -43.32 33.08 27.97
CA THR A 245 -44.57 32.75 28.60
C THR A 245 -45.37 34.04 28.71
N LEU A 246 -46.44 34.20 27.94
CA LEU A 246 -47.51 35.17 28.21
C LEU A 246 -48.60 34.41 28.95
N ALA A 247 -48.60 34.62 30.26
CA ALA A 247 -49.72 34.30 31.14
C ALA A 247 -50.89 35.27 30.84
N SER A 248 -52.04 34.72 30.64
CA SER A 248 -53.35 35.38 30.64
C SER A 248 -53.70 35.81 32.05
N SER A 249 -54.16 37.02 32.20
CA SER A 249 -54.95 37.49 33.31
C SER A 249 -55.99 38.49 32.81
N GLY A 250 -57.25 38.23 33.09
CA GLY A 250 -58.36 39.11 32.86
C GLY A 250 -59.64 38.39 32.47
#